data_b7f7987afcbcc3ea5cc155d585abb33e
#
_entry.id   b7f7987afcbcc3ea5cc155d585abb33e
#
_cell.length_a   1.000
_cell.length_b   1.000
_cell.length_c   1.000
_cell.angle_alpha   90.00
_cell.angle_beta   90.00
_cell.angle_gamma   90.00
#
_symmetry.space_group_name_H-M   'P 1'
#
loop_
_entity.id
_entity.type
_entity.pdbx_description
1 polymer ?
#
loop_
_entity_poly.entity_id
_entity_poly.type
_entity_poly.pdbx_seq_one_letter_code
_entity_poly.pdbx_strand_id
1 'polypeptide(L)'
;MRKRQAKKRPLLPDPRFNDQLVTRFVNNMMWDGKKSVAFKIFYDAMDIVEQKKQDEEKTALEIWKEALSNVMPHVEVRSRRVGGDTFQIPMQIRPDRKISTAMKWLILFARKRNEK
;
A
#
# COMPACT_ATOMS: atom_id res chain seq x y z
N MET A 1 -12.12 -25.89 -8.99
CA MET A 1 -12.11 -25.45 -7.58
C MET A 1 -10.72 -25.62 -6.99
N ARG A 2 -10.21 -24.59 -6.34
CA ARG A 2 -8.89 -24.67 -5.70
C ARG A 2 -8.94 -25.51 -4.43
N LYS A 3 -8.03 -26.45 -4.31
CA LYS A 3 -7.90 -27.26 -3.10
C LYS A 3 -7.02 -26.60 -2.04
N ARG A 4 -6.18 -25.63 -2.42
CA ARG A 4 -5.32 -24.89 -1.50
C ARG A 4 -5.00 -23.52 -2.04
N GLN A 5 -4.58 -22.61 -1.14
CA GLN A 5 -4.19 -21.27 -1.50
C GLN A 5 -2.96 -21.30 -2.43
N ALA A 6 -2.94 -20.41 -3.41
CA ALA A 6 -1.79 -20.27 -4.29
C ALA A 6 -0.55 -19.84 -3.51
N LYS A 7 0.60 -20.41 -3.89
CA LYS A 7 1.87 -20.07 -3.27
C LYS A 7 2.24 -18.63 -3.63
N LYS A 8 2.59 -17.84 -2.63
CA LYS A 8 2.99 -16.45 -2.86
C LYS A 8 4.36 -16.39 -3.52
N ARG A 9 4.46 -15.58 -4.56
CA ARG A 9 5.75 -15.36 -5.22
C ARG A 9 6.61 -14.41 -4.38
N PRO A 10 7.93 -14.67 -4.27
CA PRO A 10 8.81 -13.74 -3.59
C PRO A 10 8.90 -12.43 -4.33
N LEU A 11 8.92 -11.31 -3.59
CA LEU A 11 9.11 -9.98 -4.15
C LEU A 11 10.58 -9.61 -4.05
N LEU A 12 11.13 -9.13 -5.17
CA LEU A 12 12.48 -8.59 -5.16
C LEU A 12 12.44 -7.16 -4.56
N PRO A 13 13.41 -6.81 -3.69
CA PRO A 13 13.47 -5.45 -3.19
C PRO A 13 13.79 -4.46 -4.31
N ASP A 14 13.41 -3.19 -4.12
CA ASP A 14 13.69 -2.18 -5.11
C ASP A 14 15.19 -1.84 -5.18
N PRO A 15 15.67 -1.34 -6.32
CA PRO A 15 17.11 -1.08 -6.48
C PRO A 15 17.65 0.10 -5.66
N ARG A 16 16.82 1.10 -5.34
CA ARG A 16 17.29 2.30 -4.64
C ARG A 16 17.29 2.14 -3.12
N PHE A 17 16.19 1.65 -2.55
CA PHE A 17 16.03 1.53 -1.10
C PHE A 17 16.24 0.10 -0.60
N ASN A 18 16.28 -0.87 -1.51
CA ASN A 18 16.43 -2.29 -1.20
C ASN A 18 15.34 -2.77 -0.23
N ASP A 19 14.10 -2.39 -0.48
CA ASP A 19 12.97 -2.66 0.39
C ASP A 19 11.81 -3.29 -0.39
N GLN A 20 11.31 -4.42 0.08
CA GLN A 20 10.21 -5.14 -0.57
C GLN A 20 8.89 -4.38 -0.50
N LEU A 21 8.66 -3.60 0.56
CA LEU A 21 7.45 -2.79 0.67
C LEU A 21 7.38 -1.72 -0.42
N VAL A 22 8.52 -1.14 -0.79
CA VAL A 22 8.59 -0.19 -1.90
C VAL A 22 8.18 -0.85 -3.20
N THR A 23 8.71 -2.04 -3.49
CA THR A 23 8.35 -2.80 -4.68
C THR A 23 6.85 -3.10 -4.71
N ARG A 24 6.30 -3.51 -3.58
CA ARG A 24 4.89 -3.83 -3.45
C ARG A 24 4.01 -2.60 -3.69
N PHE A 25 4.40 -1.45 -3.16
CA PHE A 25 3.68 -0.19 -3.38
C PHE A 25 3.73 0.22 -4.85
N VAL A 26 4.88 0.12 -5.49
CA VAL A 26 5.05 0.43 -6.92
C VAL A 26 4.19 -0.49 -7.77
N ASN A 27 4.11 -1.78 -7.44
CA ASN A 27 3.26 -2.72 -8.16
C ASN A 27 1.78 -2.35 -8.06
N ASN A 28 1.33 -1.84 -6.91
CA ASN A 28 -0.05 -1.36 -6.74
C ASN A 28 -0.32 -0.07 -7.51
N MET A 29 0.68 0.75 -7.71
CA MET A 29 0.57 2.04 -8.41
C MET A 29 0.65 1.87 -9.93
N MET A 30 1.28 0.80 -10.40
CA MET A 30 1.57 0.56 -11.80
C MET A 30 0.31 0.40 -12.65
N TRP A 31 0.31 1.03 -13.83
CA TRP A 31 -0.72 0.85 -14.85
C TRP A 31 -0.09 0.26 -16.12
N ASP A 32 -0.80 -0.63 -16.78
CA ASP A 32 -0.44 -1.19 -18.10
C ASP A 32 0.95 -1.84 -18.11
N GLY A 33 1.39 -2.36 -16.96
CA GLY A 33 2.69 -3.00 -16.85
C GLY A 33 3.89 -2.06 -16.91
N LYS A 34 3.68 -0.74 -16.83
CA LYS A 34 4.74 0.26 -16.95
C LYS A 34 5.48 0.45 -15.62
N LYS A 35 6.25 -0.54 -15.24
CA LYS A 35 6.90 -0.60 -13.94
C LYS A 35 7.97 0.47 -13.75
N SER A 36 8.79 0.72 -14.79
CA SER A 36 9.86 1.73 -14.69
C SER A 36 9.30 3.13 -14.48
N VAL A 37 8.18 3.46 -15.11
CA VAL A 37 7.48 4.74 -14.91
C VAL A 37 6.98 4.85 -13.48
N ALA A 38 6.39 3.79 -12.94
CA ALA A 38 5.89 3.77 -11.57
C ALA A 38 7.02 3.93 -10.56
N PHE A 39 8.16 3.28 -10.76
CA PHE A 39 9.34 3.47 -9.91
C PHE A 39 9.82 4.91 -9.94
N LYS A 40 9.86 5.53 -11.11
CA LYS A 40 10.27 6.93 -11.25
C LYS A 40 9.35 7.85 -10.46
N ILE A 41 8.04 7.66 -10.57
CA ILE A 41 7.06 8.44 -9.83
C ILE A 41 7.30 8.32 -8.33
N PHE A 42 7.50 7.10 -7.84
CA PHE A 42 7.74 6.86 -6.42
C PHE A 42 9.04 7.53 -5.95
N TYR A 43 10.12 7.37 -6.71
CA TYR A 43 11.40 7.96 -6.35
C TYR A 43 11.37 9.49 -6.36
N ASP A 44 10.67 10.08 -7.34
CA ASP A 44 10.48 11.54 -7.38
C ASP A 44 9.69 12.02 -6.17
N ALA A 45 8.67 11.26 -5.76
CA ALA A 45 7.90 11.58 -4.56
C ALA A 45 8.77 11.49 -3.31
N MET A 46 9.65 10.49 -3.21
CA MET A 46 10.58 10.37 -2.08
C MET A 46 11.56 11.53 -2.02
N ASP A 47 12.03 12.00 -3.18
CA ASP A 47 12.92 13.17 -3.23
C ASP A 47 12.20 14.42 -2.72
N ILE A 48 10.93 14.60 -3.05
CA ILE A 48 10.12 15.71 -2.52
C ILE A 48 9.96 15.60 -1.01
N VAL A 49 9.70 14.40 -0.49
CA VAL A 49 9.59 14.18 0.95
C VAL A 49 10.90 14.51 1.65
N GLU A 50 12.03 14.12 1.06
CA GLU A 50 13.34 14.41 1.62
C GLU A 50 13.60 15.91 1.72
N GLN A 51 13.16 16.68 0.72
CA GLN A 51 13.32 18.14 0.72
C GLN A 51 12.41 18.83 1.74
N LYS A 52 11.21 18.28 1.97
CA LYS A 52 10.20 18.90 2.83
C LYS A 52 10.17 18.36 4.25
N LYS A 53 10.99 17.36 4.57
CA LYS A 53 10.98 16.78 5.91
C LYS A 53 11.43 17.80 6.95
N GLN A 54 10.73 17.80 8.09
CA GLN A 54 11.06 18.68 9.20
C GLN A 54 12.03 18.05 10.19
N ASP A 55 12.08 16.73 10.22
CA ASP A 55 12.93 15.95 11.11
C ASP A 55 14.13 15.40 10.35
N GLU A 56 15.31 15.94 10.61
CA GLU A 56 16.54 15.54 9.92
C GLU A 56 17.00 14.13 10.29
N GLU A 57 16.55 13.61 11.43
CA GLU A 57 16.92 12.27 11.89
C GLU A 57 16.21 11.16 11.10
N LYS A 58 15.09 11.47 10.49
CA LYS A 58 14.31 10.48 9.74
C LYS A 58 14.59 10.59 8.25
N THR A 59 14.74 9.44 7.62
CA THR A 59 14.84 9.37 6.15
C THR A 59 13.45 9.47 5.52
N ALA A 60 13.40 9.80 4.23
CA ALA A 60 12.15 9.84 3.48
C ALA A 60 11.44 8.49 3.54
N LEU A 61 12.18 7.39 3.46
CA LEU A 61 11.64 6.04 3.54
C LEU A 61 10.95 5.79 4.89
N GLU A 62 11.56 6.21 5.99
CA GLU A 62 10.99 6.06 7.32
C GLU A 62 9.70 6.86 7.47
N ILE A 63 9.65 8.09 6.94
CA ILE A 63 8.45 8.93 6.94
C ILE A 63 7.33 8.24 6.16
N TRP A 64 7.65 7.70 5.00
CA TRP A 64 6.67 6.97 4.19
C TRP A 64 6.11 5.74 4.92
N LYS A 65 6.97 4.98 5.57
CA LYS A 65 6.56 3.81 6.35
C LYS A 65 5.66 4.18 7.53
N GLU A 66 5.96 5.29 8.21
CA GLU A 66 5.10 5.80 9.28
C GLU A 66 3.72 6.21 8.75
N ALA A 67 3.69 6.91 7.62
CA ALA A 67 2.43 7.29 6.97
C ALA A 67 1.61 6.06 6.60
N LEU A 68 2.25 5.05 6.05
CA LEU A 68 1.60 3.79 5.69
C LEU A 68 1.01 3.10 6.92
N SER A 69 1.78 3.06 8.01
CA SER A 69 1.33 2.48 9.27
C SER A 69 0.11 3.21 9.84
N ASN A 70 0.09 4.54 9.73
CA ASN A 70 -1.03 5.35 10.22
C ASN A 70 -2.32 5.14 9.43
N VAL A 71 -2.21 4.73 8.18
CA VAL A 71 -3.37 4.47 7.31
C VAL A 71 -3.91 3.06 7.49
N MET A 72 -3.11 2.13 8.01
CA MET A 72 -3.52 0.73 8.14
C MET A 72 -4.78 0.55 8.98
N PRO A 73 -5.84 -0.07 8.42
CA PRO A 73 -7.04 -0.38 9.20
C PRO A 73 -6.81 -1.60 10.10
N HIS A 74 -7.44 -1.61 11.25
CA HIS A 74 -7.41 -2.77 12.16
C HIS A 74 -8.52 -3.75 11.87
N VAL A 75 -9.67 -3.26 11.36
CA VAL A 75 -10.83 -4.07 11.06
C VAL A 75 -11.43 -3.61 9.74
N GLU A 76 -12.11 -4.51 9.05
CA GLU A 76 -12.91 -4.15 7.89
C GLU A 76 -14.30 -4.77 8.03
N VAL A 77 -15.26 -4.14 7.35
CA VAL A 77 -16.65 -4.59 7.37
C VAL A 77 -16.84 -5.59 6.23
N ARG A 78 -17.35 -6.76 6.57
CA ARG A 78 -17.69 -7.80 5.58
C ARG A 78 -19.17 -8.08 5.62
N SER A 79 -19.75 -8.24 4.44
CA SER A 79 -21.14 -8.65 4.33
C SER A 79 -21.26 -10.13 4.68
N ARG A 80 -22.20 -10.44 5.57
CA ARG A 80 -22.49 -11.82 5.95
C ARG A 80 -23.99 -12.03 5.94
N ARG A 81 -24.44 -13.11 5.31
CA ARG A 81 -25.85 -13.43 5.22
C ARG A 81 -26.25 -14.36 6.36
N VAL A 82 -27.18 -13.90 7.18
CA VAL A 82 -27.70 -14.66 8.31
C VAL A 82 -29.21 -14.57 8.28
N GLY A 83 -29.92 -15.74 8.26
CA GLY A 83 -31.38 -15.79 8.31
C GLY A 83 -32.08 -15.06 7.16
N GLY A 84 -31.45 -15.01 5.97
CA GLY A 84 -32.04 -14.35 4.81
C GLY A 84 -31.68 -12.87 4.68
N ASP A 85 -31.18 -12.25 5.73
CA ASP A 85 -30.76 -10.85 5.70
C ASP A 85 -29.24 -10.74 5.61
N THR A 86 -28.78 -9.66 4.97
CA THR A 86 -27.35 -9.38 4.84
C THR A 86 -26.94 -8.36 5.89
N PHE A 87 -25.96 -8.72 6.72
CA PHE A 87 -25.39 -7.85 7.74
C PHE A 87 -23.95 -7.52 7.43
N GLN A 88 -23.54 -6.32 7.79
CA GLN A 88 -22.13 -5.91 7.73
C GLN A 88 -21.51 -6.13 9.11
N ILE A 89 -20.54 -7.04 9.16
CA ILE A 89 -19.91 -7.44 10.42
C ILE A 89 -18.45 -6.99 10.40
N PRO A 90 -17.98 -6.23 11.40
CA PRO A 90 -16.56 -5.89 11.50
C PRO A 90 -15.74 -7.14 11.82
N MET A 91 -14.65 -7.33 11.10
CA MET A 91 -13.76 -8.47 11.29
C MET A 91 -12.31 -8.00 11.28
N GLN A 92 -11.48 -8.69 12.05
CA GLN A 92 -10.04 -8.41 12.03
C GLN A 92 -9.46 -8.70 10.65
N ILE A 93 -8.51 -7.86 10.26
CA ILE A 93 -7.85 -7.97 8.97
C ILE A 93 -6.50 -8.66 9.14
N ARG A 94 -6.18 -9.58 8.23
CA ARG A 94 -4.87 -10.24 8.21
C ARG A 94 -3.76 -9.21 7.94
N PRO A 95 -2.54 -9.38 8.51
CA PRO A 95 -1.47 -8.40 8.32
C PRO A 95 -1.17 -8.06 6.88
N ASP A 96 -1.14 -9.04 5.98
CA ASP A 96 -0.89 -8.80 4.55
C ASP A 96 -1.94 -7.90 3.93
N ARG A 97 -3.20 -8.12 4.30
CA ARG A 97 -4.30 -7.32 3.79
C ARG A 97 -4.31 -5.90 4.36
N LYS A 98 -3.88 -5.73 5.62
CA LYS A 98 -3.71 -4.39 6.21
C LYS A 98 -2.77 -3.55 5.37
N ILE A 99 -1.63 -4.12 5.01
CA ILE A 99 -0.62 -3.44 4.19
C ILE A 99 -1.16 -3.12 2.81
N SER A 100 -1.78 -4.10 2.14
CA SER A 100 -2.36 -3.92 0.81
C SER A 100 -3.44 -2.86 0.80
N THR A 101 -4.34 -2.87 1.79
CA THR A 101 -5.42 -1.91 1.90
C THR A 101 -4.89 -0.51 2.12
N ALA A 102 -3.90 -0.35 3.01
CA ALA A 102 -3.28 0.95 3.27
C ALA A 102 -2.63 1.51 2.00
N MET A 103 -1.90 0.68 1.26
CA MET A 103 -1.25 1.10 0.01
C MET A 103 -2.28 1.54 -1.03
N LYS A 104 -3.35 0.77 -1.20
CA LYS A 104 -4.42 1.11 -2.14
C LYS A 104 -5.12 2.40 -1.78
N TRP A 105 -5.37 2.62 -0.48
CA TRP A 105 -6.01 3.86 -0.01
C TRP A 105 -5.13 5.08 -0.25
N LEU A 106 -3.84 4.99 0.04
CA LEU A 106 -2.92 6.10 -0.22
C LEU A 106 -2.93 6.49 -1.70
N ILE A 107 -2.84 5.50 -2.58
CA ILE A 107 -2.82 5.73 -4.02
C ILE A 107 -4.17 6.32 -4.48
N LEU A 108 -5.28 5.74 -4.04
CA LEU A 108 -6.62 6.17 -4.42
C LEU A 108 -6.87 7.63 -4.04
N PHE A 109 -6.57 8.01 -2.80
CA PHE A 109 -6.81 9.36 -2.32
C PHE A 109 -5.84 10.37 -2.93
N ALA A 110 -4.61 9.96 -3.22
CA ALA A 110 -3.66 10.80 -3.93
C ALA A 110 -4.17 11.15 -5.34
N ARG A 111 -4.75 10.17 -6.04
CA ARG A 111 -5.33 10.37 -7.38
C ARG A 111 -6.56 11.28 -7.37
N LYS A 112 -7.30 11.30 -6.26
CA LYS A 112 -8.50 12.15 -6.14
C LYS A 112 -8.19 13.60 -5.85
N ARG A 113 -6.98 13.91 -5.43
CA ARG A 113 -6.60 15.30 -5.14
C ARG A 113 -6.41 16.06 -6.45
N ASN A 114 -6.75 17.35 -6.41
CA ASN A 114 -6.62 18.25 -7.57
C ASN A 114 -5.20 18.83 -7.69
N GLU A 115 -4.23 18.25 -7.08
CA GLU A 115 -2.83 18.68 -7.15
C GLU A 115 -2.12 17.96 -8.30
N LYS A 116 -1.24 18.65 -8.95
CA LYS A 116 -0.39 18.09 -9.99
C LYS A 116 0.79 17.32 -9.41
#